data_1b6e50698acca85f5a7b15571519406f
#
_entry.id   1b6e50698acca85f5a7b15571519406f
#
_cell.length_a   1.000
_cell.length_b   1.000
_cell.length_c   1.000
_cell.angle_alpha   90.00
_cell.angle_beta   90.00
_cell.angle_gamma   90.00
#
_symmetry.space_group_name_H-M   'P 1'
#
loop_
_entity.id
_entity.type
_entity.pdbx_description
1 polymer ?
#
loop_
_entity_poly.entity_id
_entity_poly.type
_entity_poly.pdbx_seq_one_letter_code
_entity_poly.pdbx_strand_id
1 'polypeptide(L)'
;RILWVYARVGSSPISRSKELIQEQKNSAFVSAFFMQRRKRMLTIGCHLSSAKGYEAMAKDAEKIKANTFQFFTRNPRGGKAKAIDHKDIERFLSKASDLGIHQILAHAPYALNPCSPDEKVREFAYNTMTDDLKRMEYIPGNSYNFHPGSHVKQGVEKGIELIGEMLNKVLWPEQNTTVLLETMAGKGSEIGRSFEELRELLDRVELQEKVGVCLDTCHVFDSGYDIVNDLDGVLNKFDQAIGLSRLKAIHLNDSIFGLGSHKDRHARIGEGKIGKEGIVRIINHPVLRKLPFYLETPNDL
;
A
#
# COMPACT_ATOMS: atom_id res chain seq x y z
N ARG A 1 -74.36 -15.26 -26.85
CA ARG A 1 -73.54 -14.76 -25.66
C ARG A 1 -72.99 -16.01 -24.99
N ILE A 2 -71.81 -16.39 -25.38
CA ILE A 2 -71.13 -17.60 -24.91
C ILE A 2 -70.07 -17.15 -23.95
N LEU A 3 -70.20 -17.55 -22.67
CA LEU A 3 -69.16 -17.45 -21.64
C LEU A 3 -68.14 -18.61 -21.81
N TRP A 4 -66.90 -18.30 -22.05
CA TRP A 4 -65.79 -19.26 -21.93
C TRP A 4 -65.21 -19.21 -20.52
N VAL A 5 -65.38 -20.33 -19.79
CA VAL A 5 -64.72 -20.55 -18.49
C VAL A 5 -63.36 -21.18 -18.78
N TYR A 6 -62.28 -20.46 -18.52
CA TYR A 6 -60.96 -21.02 -18.54
C TYR A 6 -60.72 -21.82 -17.25
N ALA A 7 -60.63 -23.13 -17.37
CA ALA A 7 -60.19 -24.01 -16.29
C ALA A 7 -58.71 -23.73 -16.00
N ARG A 8 -58.40 -23.27 -14.80
CA ARG A 8 -57.04 -23.23 -14.27
C ARG A 8 -56.60 -24.68 -14.04
N VAL A 9 -55.64 -25.17 -14.83
CA VAL A 9 -54.87 -26.39 -14.51
C VAL A 9 -53.97 -26.05 -13.34
N GLY A 10 -54.31 -26.53 -12.14
CA GLY A 10 -53.52 -26.36 -10.94
C GLY A 10 -52.25 -27.22 -11.04
N SER A 11 -51.10 -26.58 -11.10
CA SER A 11 -49.81 -27.25 -10.87
C SER A 11 -49.77 -27.80 -9.44
N SER A 12 -49.37 -29.06 -9.29
CA SER A 12 -49.28 -29.71 -7.98
C SER A 12 -48.29 -28.94 -7.05
N PRO A 13 -48.49 -28.93 -5.73
CA PRO A 13 -47.61 -28.24 -4.80
C PRO A 13 -46.14 -28.65 -4.94
N ILE A 14 -45.87 -29.87 -5.39
CA ILE A 14 -44.53 -30.43 -5.62
C ILE A 14 -43.84 -29.82 -6.85
N SER A 15 -44.60 -29.49 -7.91
CA SER A 15 -44.03 -28.84 -9.12
C SER A 15 -43.66 -27.39 -8.83
N ARG A 16 -44.50 -26.68 -8.08
CA ARG A 16 -44.23 -25.29 -7.66
C ARG A 16 -43.06 -25.15 -6.73
N SER A 17 -42.84 -26.12 -5.82
CA SER A 17 -41.68 -26.17 -4.95
C SER A 17 -40.38 -26.42 -5.71
N LYS A 18 -40.43 -27.28 -6.75
CA LYS A 18 -39.25 -27.53 -7.62
C LYS A 18 -38.88 -26.31 -8.47
N GLU A 19 -39.86 -25.59 -8.99
CA GLU A 19 -39.64 -24.36 -9.76
C GLU A 19 -39.04 -23.26 -8.87
N LEU A 20 -39.54 -23.05 -7.65
CA LEU A 20 -39.00 -22.06 -6.71
C LEU A 20 -37.57 -22.40 -6.28
N ILE A 21 -37.26 -23.69 -6.05
CA ILE A 21 -35.90 -24.13 -5.73
C ILE A 21 -34.95 -23.91 -6.92
N GLN A 22 -35.42 -24.12 -8.13
CA GLN A 22 -34.63 -23.90 -9.35
C GLN A 22 -34.39 -22.41 -9.61
N GLU A 23 -35.40 -21.56 -9.40
CA GLU A 23 -35.25 -20.10 -9.47
C GLU A 23 -34.29 -19.56 -8.41
N GLN A 24 -34.36 -20.04 -7.17
CA GLN A 24 -33.41 -19.66 -6.12
C GLN A 24 -31.97 -20.12 -6.44
N LYS A 25 -31.77 -21.33 -6.97
CA LYS A 25 -30.47 -21.81 -7.43
C LYS A 25 -29.94 -20.99 -8.60
N ASN A 26 -30.78 -20.63 -9.55
CA ASN A 26 -30.40 -19.80 -10.69
C ASN A 26 -30.05 -18.37 -10.22
N SER A 27 -30.82 -17.78 -9.30
CA SER A 27 -30.54 -16.47 -8.70
C SER A 27 -29.23 -16.47 -7.90
N ALA A 28 -28.99 -17.51 -7.09
CA ALA A 28 -27.75 -17.68 -6.35
C ALA A 28 -26.55 -17.88 -7.28
N PHE A 29 -26.71 -18.68 -8.35
CA PHE A 29 -25.68 -18.89 -9.37
C PHE A 29 -25.39 -17.61 -10.16
N VAL A 30 -26.41 -16.86 -10.55
CA VAL A 30 -26.29 -15.56 -11.22
C VAL A 30 -25.64 -14.54 -10.30
N SER A 31 -26.04 -14.48 -9.03
CA SER A 31 -25.42 -13.61 -8.03
C SER A 31 -23.95 -13.99 -7.77
N ALA A 32 -23.64 -15.28 -7.64
CA ALA A 32 -22.27 -15.78 -7.51
C ALA A 32 -21.45 -15.51 -8.78
N PHE A 33 -22.04 -15.68 -9.96
CA PHE A 33 -21.40 -15.39 -11.25
C PHE A 33 -21.15 -13.88 -11.44
N PHE A 34 -22.09 -13.01 -11.02
CA PHE A 34 -21.88 -11.56 -11.00
C PHE A 34 -20.92 -11.12 -9.90
N MET A 35 -20.88 -11.79 -8.74
CA MET A 35 -19.86 -11.57 -7.72
C MET A 35 -18.46 -12.01 -8.21
N GLN A 36 -18.37 -13.14 -8.92
CA GLN A 36 -17.10 -13.62 -9.48
C GLN A 36 -16.64 -12.80 -10.69
N ARG A 37 -17.55 -12.14 -11.42
CA ARG A 37 -17.28 -11.21 -12.52
C ARG A 37 -17.07 -9.75 -12.11
N ARG A 38 -17.23 -9.36 -10.87
CA ARG A 38 -16.56 -8.16 -10.37
C ARG A 38 -15.05 -8.48 -10.41
N LYS A 39 -14.42 -8.31 -11.58
CA LYS A 39 -12.96 -8.10 -11.62
C LYS A 39 -12.72 -7.08 -10.53
N ARG A 40 -12.09 -7.52 -9.42
CA ARG A 40 -11.79 -6.61 -8.32
C ARG A 40 -11.06 -5.45 -8.96
N MET A 41 -11.67 -4.28 -8.92
CA MET A 41 -11.09 -3.07 -9.49
C MET A 41 -9.73 -2.88 -8.83
N LEU A 42 -8.71 -2.59 -9.63
CA LEU A 42 -7.37 -2.35 -9.11
C LEU A 42 -7.43 -1.17 -8.12
N THR A 43 -6.85 -1.34 -6.93
CA THR A 43 -6.69 -0.24 -5.99
C THR A 43 -5.42 0.52 -6.37
N ILE A 44 -5.57 1.70 -6.95
CA ILE A 44 -4.45 2.48 -7.48
C ILE A 44 -4.67 3.98 -7.32
N GLY A 45 -3.59 4.67 -6.99
CA GLY A 45 -3.54 6.11 -6.88
C GLY A 45 -2.11 6.64 -6.99
N CYS A 46 -1.93 7.93 -6.79
CA CYS A 46 -0.62 8.56 -6.84
C CYS A 46 -0.35 9.38 -5.58
N HIS A 47 0.84 9.95 -5.50
CA HIS A 47 1.21 10.88 -4.45
C HIS A 47 0.47 12.20 -4.63
N LEU A 48 -0.30 12.62 -3.60
CA LEU A 48 -1.07 13.87 -3.59
C LEU A 48 -0.50 14.86 -2.58
N SER A 49 -0.71 16.13 -2.84
CA SER A 49 -0.26 17.20 -1.95
C SER A 49 -1.21 17.38 -0.76
N SER A 50 -0.71 17.19 0.47
CA SER A 50 -1.44 17.50 1.71
C SER A 50 -1.52 18.99 2.05
N ALA A 51 -0.99 19.88 1.20
CA ALA A 51 -0.91 21.30 1.47
C ALA A 51 -2.25 21.99 1.70
N LYS A 52 -3.33 21.49 1.09
CA LYS A 52 -4.70 22.03 1.20
C LYS A 52 -5.60 21.25 2.16
N GLY A 53 -5.06 20.25 2.88
CA GLY A 53 -5.79 19.40 3.82
C GLY A 53 -6.27 18.09 3.23
N TYR A 54 -6.91 17.29 4.09
CA TYR A 54 -7.33 15.91 3.77
C TYR A 54 -8.50 15.87 2.79
N GLU A 55 -9.53 16.69 3.00
CA GLU A 55 -10.68 16.76 2.09
C GLU A 55 -10.25 17.14 0.66
N ALA A 56 -9.27 18.03 0.54
CA ALA A 56 -8.74 18.44 -0.77
C ALA A 56 -8.05 17.27 -1.49
N MET A 57 -7.31 16.42 -0.77
CA MET A 57 -6.71 15.20 -1.35
C MET A 57 -7.78 14.23 -1.87
N ALA A 58 -8.89 14.02 -1.13
CA ALA A 58 -9.99 13.20 -1.63
C ALA A 58 -10.63 13.77 -2.91
N LYS A 59 -10.79 15.11 -2.97
CA LYS A 59 -11.28 15.80 -4.19
C LYS A 59 -10.31 15.67 -5.37
N ASP A 60 -9.01 15.71 -5.11
CA ASP A 60 -8.00 15.53 -6.15
C ASP A 60 -7.94 14.07 -6.61
N ALA A 61 -8.06 13.09 -5.70
CA ALA A 61 -8.22 11.66 -6.05
C ALA A 61 -9.44 11.43 -6.95
N GLU A 62 -10.59 12.05 -6.63
CA GLU A 62 -11.81 11.98 -7.45
C GLU A 62 -11.59 12.48 -8.88
N LYS A 63 -10.94 13.63 -9.05
CA LYS A 63 -10.64 14.22 -10.38
C LYS A 63 -9.85 13.28 -11.27
N ILE A 64 -8.85 12.58 -10.70
CA ILE A 64 -8.01 11.63 -11.43
C ILE A 64 -8.58 10.19 -11.43
N LYS A 65 -9.78 9.99 -10.85
CA LYS A 65 -10.46 8.68 -10.73
C LYS A 65 -9.62 7.64 -9.96
N ALA A 66 -8.80 8.09 -9.03
CA ALA A 66 -8.08 7.22 -8.13
C ALA A 66 -9.00 6.76 -6.98
N ASN A 67 -8.81 5.53 -6.51
CA ASN A 67 -9.55 4.94 -5.38
C ASN A 67 -8.66 4.70 -4.16
N THR A 68 -7.45 5.21 -4.19
CA THR A 68 -6.49 5.36 -3.10
C THR A 68 -5.51 6.48 -3.43
N PHE A 69 -4.68 6.89 -2.49
CA PHE A 69 -3.58 7.82 -2.73
C PHE A 69 -2.53 7.75 -1.61
N GLN A 70 -1.36 8.32 -1.89
CA GLN A 70 -0.30 8.53 -0.92
C GLN A 70 -0.10 10.02 -0.67
N PHE A 71 0.41 10.38 0.50
CA PHE A 71 0.73 11.76 0.85
C PHE A 71 1.86 11.84 1.88
N PHE A 72 2.58 12.96 1.92
CA PHE A 72 3.49 13.24 3.03
C PHE A 72 2.73 13.82 4.23
N THR A 73 3.01 13.29 5.43
CA THR A 73 2.44 13.78 6.69
C THR A 73 2.85 15.22 7.00
N ARG A 74 4.02 15.63 6.47
CA ARG A 74 4.63 16.95 6.62
C ARG A 74 5.48 17.27 5.40
N ASN A 75 6.21 18.41 5.41
CA ASN A 75 7.16 18.70 4.36
C ASN A 75 8.17 17.54 4.20
N PRO A 76 8.36 17.01 2.99
CA PRO A 76 9.26 15.85 2.77
C PRO A 76 10.73 16.12 3.12
N ARG A 77 11.15 17.39 3.19
CA ARG A 77 12.49 17.78 3.66
C ARG A 77 12.59 17.89 5.19
N GLY A 78 11.53 17.54 5.92
CA GLY A 78 11.42 17.70 7.36
C GLY A 78 10.71 18.99 7.76
N GLY A 79 10.49 19.16 9.05
CA GLY A 79 9.82 20.32 9.61
C GLY A 79 8.55 19.96 10.39
N LYS A 80 7.92 21.00 10.96
CA LYS A 80 6.68 20.82 11.74
C LYS A 80 5.50 20.46 10.82
N ALA A 81 4.71 19.48 11.21
CA ALA A 81 3.42 19.23 10.58
C ALA A 81 2.45 20.38 10.89
N LYS A 82 1.48 20.59 10.00
CA LYS A 82 0.38 21.54 10.27
C LYS A 82 -0.45 21.07 11.47
N ALA A 83 -1.12 22.01 12.15
CA ALA A 83 -2.11 21.63 13.16
C ALA A 83 -3.20 20.77 12.53
N ILE A 84 -3.71 19.80 13.32
CA ILE A 84 -4.85 18.97 12.92
C ILE A 84 -6.11 19.86 12.84
N ASP A 85 -6.79 19.81 11.70
CA ASP A 85 -8.13 20.37 11.53
C ASP A 85 -9.14 19.22 11.57
N HIS A 86 -9.80 19.04 12.71
CA HIS A 86 -10.79 17.98 12.91
C HIS A 86 -11.96 18.07 11.93
N LYS A 87 -12.39 19.29 11.57
CA LYS A 87 -13.47 19.48 10.59
C LYS A 87 -13.07 19.06 9.19
N ASP A 88 -11.80 19.29 8.82
CA ASP A 88 -11.27 18.82 7.54
C ASP A 88 -11.21 17.29 7.50
N ILE A 89 -10.79 16.66 8.61
CA ILE A 89 -10.78 15.20 8.73
C ILE A 89 -12.19 14.61 8.63
N GLU A 90 -13.19 15.18 9.33
CA GLU A 90 -14.59 14.74 9.24
C GLU A 90 -15.11 14.79 7.78
N ARG A 91 -14.86 15.91 7.10
CA ARG A 91 -15.24 16.06 5.68
C ARG A 91 -14.50 15.07 4.78
N PHE A 92 -13.22 14.83 5.06
CA PHE A 92 -12.43 13.82 4.36
C PHE A 92 -13.03 12.42 4.53
N LEU A 93 -13.29 11.98 5.75
CA LEU A 93 -13.82 10.65 6.05
C LEU A 93 -15.17 10.41 5.36
N SER A 94 -16.08 11.41 5.39
CA SER A 94 -17.35 11.35 4.65
C SER A 94 -17.11 11.21 3.16
N LYS A 95 -16.29 12.07 2.56
CA LYS A 95 -16.03 12.05 1.12
C LYS A 95 -15.28 10.79 0.68
N ALA A 96 -14.31 10.31 1.46
CA ALA A 96 -13.59 9.07 1.18
C ALA A 96 -14.54 7.86 1.15
N SER A 97 -15.49 7.80 2.10
CA SER A 97 -16.56 6.80 2.12
C SER A 97 -17.40 6.83 0.84
N ASP A 98 -17.85 8.00 0.42
CA ASP A 98 -18.66 8.19 -0.81
C ASP A 98 -17.91 7.76 -2.07
N LEU A 99 -16.60 7.99 -2.11
CA LEU A 99 -15.71 7.63 -3.23
C LEU A 99 -15.22 6.18 -3.19
N GLY A 100 -15.50 5.43 -2.11
CA GLY A 100 -14.98 4.07 -1.91
C GLY A 100 -13.47 4.04 -1.69
N ILE A 101 -12.87 5.11 -1.15
CA ILE A 101 -11.48 5.16 -0.72
C ILE A 101 -11.40 4.55 0.68
N HIS A 102 -10.95 3.30 0.77
CA HIS A 102 -10.93 2.55 2.03
C HIS A 102 -9.56 2.49 2.69
N GLN A 103 -8.51 2.83 1.96
CA GLN A 103 -7.14 2.80 2.44
C GLN A 103 -6.32 3.88 1.73
N ILE A 104 -5.50 4.59 2.49
CA ILE A 104 -4.51 5.53 1.99
C ILE A 104 -3.16 5.27 2.65
N LEU A 105 -2.08 5.78 2.08
CA LEU A 105 -0.73 5.61 2.58
C LEU A 105 -0.14 6.97 2.96
N ALA A 106 0.23 7.12 4.22
CA ALA A 106 1.07 8.23 4.64
C ALA A 106 2.54 7.86 4.42
N HIS A 107 3.34 8.79 3.93
CA HIS A 107 4.77 8.61 3.77
C HIS A 107 5.55 9.52 4.71
N ALA A 108 6.55 8.96 5.38
CA ALA A 108 7.48 9.71 6.21
C ALA A 108 8.27 10.74 5.37
N PRO A 109 8.73 11.83 5.97
CA PRO A 109 9.64 12.73 5.28
C PRO A 109 10.99 12.06 4.99
N TYR A 110 11.61 12.37 3.86
CA TYR A 110 12.93 11.82 3.47
C TYR A 110 14.06 12.10 4.47
N ALA A 111 13.90 13.14 5.30
CA ALA A 111 14.86 13.48 6.34
C ALA A 111 14.85 12.49 7.53
N LEU A 112 13.86 11.57 7.59
CA LEU A 112 13.76 10.58 8.64
C LEU A 112 14.84 9.51 8.44
N ASN A 113 15.81 9.43 9.36
CA ASN A 113 16.87 8.42 9.34
C ASN A 113 17.12 7.89 10.77
N PRO A 114 16.40 6.83 11.18
CA PRO A 114 16.49 6.28 12.53
C PRO A 114 17.83 5.58 12.83
N CYS A 115 18.60 5.22 11.82
CA CYS A 115 19.89 4.56 11.98
C CYS A 115 21.10 5.46 11.71
N SER A 116 20.92 6.79 11.75
CA SER A 116 22.03 7.74 11.65
C SER A 116 23.04 7.59 12.82
N PRO A 117 24.36 7.78 12.61
CA PRO A 117 25.33 7.93 13.70
C PRO A 117 25.05 9.18 14.56
N ASP A 118 24.46 10.21 13.98
CA ASP A 118 24.10 11.45 14.69
C ASP A 118 22.84 11.24 15.53
N GLU A 119 23.00 11.39 16.85
CA GLU A 119 21.90 11.24 17.81
C GLU A 119 20.75 12.24 17.58
N LYS A 120 21.05 13.47 17.16
CA LYS A 120 20.02 14.48 16.87
C LYS A 120 19.16 14.08 15.68
N VAL A 121 19.75 13.42 14.69
CA VAL A 121 19.01 12.89 13.54
C VAL A 121 18.12 11.73 13.96
N ARG A 122 18.58 10.85 14.85
CA ARG A 122 17.75 9.77 15.41
C ARG A 122 16.63 10.30 16.29
N GLU A 123 16.90 11.30 17.12
CA GLU A 123 15.90 11.98 17.95
C GLU A 123 14.83 12.65 17.08
N PHE A 124 15.25 13.31 16.00
CA PHE A 124 14.31 13.87 15.02
C PHE A 124 13.45 12.77 14.38
N ALA A 125 14.02 11.62 14.01
CA ALA A 125 13.29 10.50 13.45
C ALA A 125 12.26 9.95 14.44
N TYR A 126 12.65 9.74 15.70
CA TYR A 126 11.77 9.30 16.79
C TYR A 126 10.60 10.25 17.01
N ASN A 127 10.88 11.55 17.19
CA ASN A 127 9.87 12.56 17.45
C ASN A 127 8.92 12.72 16.26
N THR A 128 9.45 12.66 15.04
CA THR A 128 8.66 12.75 13.80
C THR A 128 7.73 11.58 13.65
N MET A 129 8.22 10.34 13.75
CA MET A 129 7.38 9.15 13.61
C MET A 129 6.33 9.06 14.72
N THR A 130 6.69 9.40 15.97
CA THR A 130 5.74 9.44 17.09
C THR A 130 4.59 10.42 16.82
N ASP A 131 4.87 11.63 16.33
CA ASP A 131 3.83 12.61 16.00
C ASP A 131 3.01 12.16 14.79
N ASP A 132 3.65 11.63 13.75
CA ASP A 132 2.97 11.17 12.54
C ASP A 132 2.02 10.01 12.83
N LEU A 133 2.44 9.01 13.61
CA LEU A 133 1.58 7.88 13.98
C LEU A 133 0.36 8.34 14.80
N LYS A 134 0.54 9.26 15.75
CA LYS A 134 -0.60 9.86 16.48
C LYS A 134 -1.57 10.59 15.55
N ARG A 135 -1.06 11.26 14.52
CA ARG A 135 -1.90 11.92 13.50
C ARG A 135 -2.68 10.93 12.66
N MET A 136 -2.07 9.79 12.32
CA MET A 136 -2.73 8.75 11.55
C MET A 136 -3.91 8.12 12.28
N GLU A 137 -3.94 8.14 13.61
CA GLU A 137 -5.07 7.63 14.38
C GLU A 137 -6.36 8.45 14.22
N TYR A 138 -6.29 9.67 13.69
CA TYR A 138 -7.49 10.43 13.29
C TYR A 138 -8.11 9.91 11.97
N ILE A 139 -7.38 9.11 11.22
CA ILE A 139 -7.82 8.44 9.98
C ILE A 139 -7.47 6.94 10.10
N PRO A 140 -8.15 6.20 10.99
CA PRO A 140 -7.76 4.84 11.37
C PRO A 140 -7.85 3.85 10.20
N GLY A 141 -7.10 2.74 10.31
CA GLY A 141 -7.09 1.65 9.31
C GLY A 141 -6.20 1.92 8.09
N ASN A 142 -5.42 2.98 8.11
CA ASN A 142 -4.46 3.33 7.06
C ASN A 142 -3.03 2.88 7.40
N SER A 143 -2.11 3.07 6.47
CA SER A 143 -0.72 2.68 6.65
C SER A 143 0.21 3.90 6.66
N TYR A 144 1.36 3.73 7.31
CA TYR A 144 2.44 4.72 7.36
C TYR A 144 3.73 4.07 6.85
N ASN A 145 4.24 4.53 5.72
CA ASN A 145 5.44 4.03 5.07
C ASN A 145 6.66 4.89 5.39
N PHE A 146 7.81 4.26 5.55
CA PHE A 146 9.06 4.98 5.70
C PHE A 146 10.24 4.20 5.12
N HIS A 147 11.26 4.93 4.65
CA HIS A 147 12.56 4.37 4.30
C HIS A 147 13.27 3.95 5.60
N PRO A 148 13.77 2.72 5.74
CA PRO A 148 14.48 2.29 6.94
C PRO A 148 15.67 3.17 7.30
N GLY A 149 16.26 3.85 6.32
CA GLY A 149 17.34 4.82 6.53
C GLY A 149 18.70 4.32 6.07
N SER A 150 19.73 5.06 6.47
CA SER A 150 21.11 4.82 6.05
C SER A 150 22.04 4.78 7.25
N HIS A 151 22.79 3.68 7.39
CA HIS A 151 23.67 3.45 8.55
C HIS A 151 24.96 4.28 8.56
N VAL A 152 25.28 4.97 7.48
CA VAL A 152 26.41 5.90 7.34
C VAL A 152 27.71 5.35 7.98
N LYS A 153 28.22 4.23 7.44
CA LYS A 153 29.47 3.53 7.86
C LYS A 153 29.42 2.83 9.23
N GLN A 154 28.31 2.80 9.97
CA GLN A 154 28.22 2.03 11.23
C GLN A 154 28.08 0.52 11.03
N GLY A 155 27.74 0.09 9.82
CA GLY A 155 27.44 -1.30 9.49
C GLY A 155 25.94 -1.59 9.49
N VAL A 156 25.55 -2.60 8.71
CA VAL A 156 24.16 -3.01 8.52
C VAL A 156 23.53 -3.47 9.83
N GLU A 157 24.22 -4.32 10.60
CA GLU A 157 23.74 -4.84 11.89
C GLU A 157 23.39 -3.72 12.87
N LYS A 158 24.30 -2.72 13.04
CA LYS A 158 24.04 -1.57 13.91
C LYS A 158 22.89 -0.72 13.40
N GLY A 159 22.76 -0.58 12.07
CA GLY A 159 21.63 0.12 11.46
C GLY A 159 20.30 -0.56 11.77
N ILE A 160 20.20 -1.87 11.60
CA ILE A 160 19.02 -2.68 11.91
C ILE A 160 18.67 -2.61 13.41
N GLU A 161 19.66 -2.71 14.29
CA GLU A 161 19.47 -2.55 15.75
C GLU A 161 18.79 -1.22 16.09
N LEU A 162 19.34 -0.10 15.59
CA LEU A 162 18.83 1.24 15.89
C LEU A 162 17.41 1.48 15.35
N ILE A 163 17.10 0.92 14.16
CA ILE A 163 15.74 0.99 13.60
C ILE A 163 14.76 0.19 14.46
N GLY A 164 15.13 -1.04 14.85
CA GLY A 164 14.33 -1.88 15.72
C GLY A 164 14.03 -1.23 17.07
N GLU A 165 15.07 -0.66 17.70
CA GLU A 165 14.93 0.09 18.97
C GLU A 165 13.95 1.28 18.81
N MET A 166 14.02 2.02 17.70
CA MET A 166 13.11 3.12 17.46
C MET A 166 11.68 2.61 17.29
N LEU A 167 11.46 1.56 16.49
CA LEU A 167 10.14 0.99 16.27
C LEU A 167 9.52 0.50 17.58
N ASN A 168 10.28 -0.19 18.44
CA ASN A 168 9.81 -0.66 19.75
C ASN A 168 9.46 0.49 20.72
N LYS A 169 9.99 1.70 20.51
CA LYS A 169 9.66 2.90 21.30
C LYS A 169 8.44 3.66 20.76
N VAL A 170 8.16 3.60 19.44
CA VAL A 170 7.11 4.41 18.82
C VAL A 170 5.81 3.64 18.61
N LEU A 171 5.87 2.31 18.55
CA LEU A 171 4.69 1.45 18.36
C LEU A 171 3.96 1.21 19.70
N TRP A 172 2.64 1.06 19.65
CA TRP A 172 1.84 0.69 20.83
C TRP A 172 0.71 -0.28 20.44
N PRO A 173 0.22 -1.11 21.39
CA PRO A 173 -0.73 -2.20 21.09
C PRO A 173 -2.04 -1.75 20.47
N GLU A 174 -2.62 -0.63 20.92
CA GLU A 174 -3.92 -0.12 20.48
C GLU A 174 -3.86 0.65 19.15
N GLN A 175 -2.67 0.86 18.59
CA GLN A 175 -2.46 1.54 17.33
C GLN A 175 -3.23 0.85 16.18
N ASN A 176 -3.98 1.64 15.40
CA ASN A 176 -4.69 1.16 14.22
C ASN A 176 -3.87 1.29 12.93
N THR A 177 -2.88 2.17 12.92
CA THR A 177 -2.00 2.40 11.76
C THR A 177 -0.97 1.29 11.61
N THR A 178 -0.88 0.67 10.44
CA THR A 178 0.19 -0.29 10.14
C THR A 178 1.42 0.47 9.63
N VAL A 179 2.58 0.25 10.24
CA VAL A 179 3.86 0.82 9.80
C VAL A 179 4.49 -0.08 8.76
N LEU A 180 4.90 0.50 7.61
CA LEU A 180 5.49 -0.24 6.51
C LEU A 180 6.97 0.13 6.35
N LEU A 181 7.81 -0.89 6.34
CA LEU A 181 9.20 -0.82 5.91
C LEU A 181 9.23 -0.85 4.39
N GLU A 182 9.84 0.14 3.77
CA GLU A 182 10.01 0.12 2.33
C GLU A 182 11.21 -0.70 1.91
N THR A 183 11.07 -1.46 0.82
CA THR A 183 12.23 -2.08 0.15
C THR A 183 13.09 -0.99 -0.48
N MET A 184 14.41 -1.06 -0.31
CA MET A 184 15.34 -0.02 -0.76
C MET A 184 16.24 -0.49 -1.90
N ALA A 185 16.71 0.47 -2.72
CA ALA A 185 17.60 0.19 -3.85
C ALA A 185 19.03 -0.19 -3.43
N GLY A 186 19.41 0.05 -2.18
CA GLY A 186 20.77 -0.19 -1.69
C GLY A 186 21.76 0.90 -2.11
N LYS A 187 21.29 2.13 -2.28
CA LYS A 187 22.12 3.28 -2.60
C LYS A 187 22.99 3.65 -1.39
N GLY A 188 24.28 3.59 -1.57
CA GLY A 188 25.25 3.90 -0.50
C GLY A 188 25.15 2.93 0.67
N SER A 189 24.64 3.37 1.81
CA SER A 189 24.52 2.59 3.05
C SER A 189 23.06 2.43 3.53
N GLU A 190 22.12 2.42 2.60
CA GLU A 190 20.70 2.18 2.88
C GLU A 190 20.48 0.77 3.45
N ILE A 191 19.58 0.68 4.45
CA ILE A 191 19.07 -0.56 5.03
C ILE A 191 17.78 -0.95 4.32
N GLY A 192 17.54 -2.26 4.14
CA GLY A 192 16.33 -2.78 3.48
C GLY A 192 16.50 -3.04 1.99
N ARG A 193 17.75 -3.13 1.51
CA ARG A 193 18.09 -3.47 0.13
C ARG A 193 17.91 -4.94 -0.22
N SER A 194 17.85 -5.81 0.79
CA SER A 194 17.53 -7.22 0.59
C SER A 194 16.37 -7.65 1.49
N PHE A 195 15.70 -8.73 1.11
CA PHE A 195 14.60 -9.29 1.89
C PHE A 195 15.08 -9.84 3.24
N GLU A 196 16.33 -10.29 3.30
CA GLU A 196 16.98 -10.77 4.53
C GLU A 196 17.21 -9.61 5.52
N GLU A 197 17.67 -8.44 5.08
CA GLU A 197 17.80 -7.25 5.93
C GLU A 197 16.44 -6.81 6.50
N LEU A 198 15.38 -6.82 5.67
CA LEU A 198 14.02 -6.50 6.12
C LEU A 198 13.50 -7.56 7.09
N ARG A 199 13.79 -8.84 6.86
CA ARG A 199 13.43 -9.91 7.77
C ARG A 199 14.08 -9.74 9.13
N GLU A 200 15.39 -9.52 9.15
CA GLU A 200 16.14 -9.30 10.38
C GLU A 200 15.60 -8.09 11.17
N LEU A 201 15.23 -7.01 10.46
CA LEU A 201 14.62 -5.85 11.07
C LEU A 201 13.23 -6.18 11.66
N LEU A 202 12.39 -6.88 10.93
CA LEU A 202 11.07 -7.30 11.41
C LEU A 202 11.18 -8.19 12.66
N ASP A 203 12.20 -9.06 12.73
CA ASP A 203 12.42 -9.94 13.88
C ASP A 203 12.83 -9.19 15.15
N ARG A 204 13.34 -7.96 15.04
CA ARG A 204 13.67 -7.09 16.18
C ARG A 204 12.47 -6.29 16.70
N VAL A 205 11.33 -6.29 15.97
CA VAL A 205 10.15 -5.56 16.40
C VAL A 205 9.27 -6.43 17.31
N GLU A 206 8.95 -5.92 18.50
CA GLU A 206 8.12 -6.63 19.49
C GLU A 206 6.67 -6.74 19.03
N LEU A 207 6.07 -5.64 18.54
CA LEU A 207 4.68 -5.59 18.04
C LEU A 207 4.65 -5.90 16.54
N GLN A 208 4.97 -7.13 16.19
CA GLN A 208 5.12 -7.57 14.80
C GLN A 208 3.84 -7.45 13.96
N GLU A 209 2.66 -7.53 14.56
CA GLU A 209 1.38 -7.35 13.88
C GLU A 209 1.13 -5.89 13.44
N LYS A 210 1.88 -4.94 14.01
CA LYS A 210 1.80 -3.51 13.65
C LYS A 210 2.71 -3.12 12.50
N VAL A 211 3.55 -4.04 12.01
CA VAL A 211 4.51 -3.76 10.95
C VAL A 211 4.30 -4.65 9.74
N GLY A 212 4.57 -4.11 8.56
CA GLY A 212 4.55 -4.80 7.28
C GLY A 212 5.60 -4.24 6.34
N VAL A 213 5.47 -4.56 5.06
CA VAL A 213 6.41 -4.14 4.02
C VAL A 213 5.64 -3.43 2.90
N CYS A 214 6.21 -2.34 2.39
CA CYS A 214 5.89 -1.74 1.11
C CYS A 214 6.97 -2.15 0.10
N LEU A 215 6.58 -2.79 -0.99
CA LEU A 215 7.50 -3.17 -2.05
C LEU A 215 7.51 -2.06 -3.11
N ASP A 216 8.65 -1.37 -3.25
CA ASP A 216 8.87 -0.47 -4.37
C ASP A 216 9.48 -1.21 -5.56
N THR A 217 8.81 -1.15 -6.71
CA THR A 217 9.23 -1.89 -7.91
C THR A 217 10.53 -1.36 -8.53
N CYS A 218 10.79 -0.05 -8.45
CA CYS A 218 12.07 0.53 -8.85
C CYS A 218 13.20 0.08 -7.90
N HIS A 219 12.96 0.15 -6.58
CA HIS A 219 13.96 -0.19 -5.58
C HIS A 219 14.37 -1.66 -5.64
N VAL A 220 13.42 -2.61 -5.72
CA VAL A 220 13.77 -4.03 -5.81
C VAL A 220 14.47 -4.35 -7.12
N PHE A 221 14.09 -3.70 -8.22
CA PHE A 221 14.79 -3.86 -9.50
C PHE A 221 16.22 -3.30 -9.44
N ASP A 222 16.38 -2.12 -8.89
CA ASP A 222 17.68 -1.47 -8.72
C ASP A 222 18.57 -2.19 -7.69
N SER A 223 17.99 -2.90 -6.71
CA SER A 223 18.75 -3.73 -5.76
C SER A 223 19.16 -5.10 -6.32
N GLY A 224 18.67 -5.49 -7.51
CA GLY A 224 19.10 -6.71 -8.22
C GLY A 224 18.06 -7.84 -8.27
N TYR A 225 16.82 -7.60 -7.85
CA TYR A 225 15.73 -8.56 -8.02
C TYR A 225 15.07 -8.38 -9.40
N ASP A 226 15.18 -9.38 -10.26
CA ASP A 226 14.69 -9.31 -11.65
C ASP A 226 13.17 -9.50 -11.75
N ILE A 227 12.41 -8.48 -11.36
CA ILE A 227 10.95 -8.46 -11.47
C ILE A 227 10.45 -8.38 -12.91
N VAL A 228 11.35 -8.14 -13.87
CA VAL A 228 11.02 -8.07 -15.29
C VAL A 228 10.97 -9.44 -15.92
N ASN A 229 11.94 -10.31 -15.66
CA ASN A 229 12.03 -11.63 -16.29
C ASN A 229 11.58 -12.76 -15.34
N ASP A 230 11.65 -12.57 -14.02
CA ASP A 230 11.36 -13.59 -12.99
C ASP A 230 10.57 -13.05 -11.81
N LEU A 231 9.41 -12.43 -12.09
CA LEU A 231 8.54 -11.87 -11.04
C LEU A 231 8.11 -12.93 -10.01
N ASP A 232 7.71 -14.12 -10.48
CA ASP A 232 7.30 -15.22 -9.59
C ASP A 232 8.46 -15.69 -8.70
N GLY A 233 9.66 -15.82 -9.24
CA GLY A 233 10.86 -16.17 -8.47
C GLY A 233 11.22 -15.11 -7.42
N VAL A 234 11.09 -13.83 -7.75
CA VAL A 234 11.29 -12.73 -6.78
C VAL A 234 10.25 -12.78 -5.67
N LEU A 235 8.96 -12.99 -6.01
CA LEU A 235 7.90 -13.11 -5.00
C LEU A 235 8.07 -14.36 -4.13
N ASN A 236 8.56 -15.47 -4.68
CA ASN A 236 8.88 -16.67 -3.91
C ASN A 236 10.04 -16.40 -2.93
N LYS A 237 11.09 -15.68 -3.33
CA LYS A 237 12.16 -15.25 -2.42
C LYS A 237 11.63 -14.35 -1.30
N PHE A 238 10.75 -13.40 -1.63
CA PHE A 238 10.09 -12.56 -0.64
C PHE A 238 9.27 -13.39 0.35
N ASP A 239 8.49 -14.35 -0.15
CA ASP A 239 7.67 -15.23 0.70
C ASP A 239 8.52 -16.09 1.63
N GLN A 240 9.61 -16.66 1.14
CA GLN A 240 10.53 -17.46 1.94
C GLN A 240 11.25 -16.64 3.02
N ALA A 241 11.66 -15.41 2.70
CA ALA A 241 12.38 -14.55 3.65
C ALA A 241 11.43 -13.88 4.66
N ILE A 242 10.33 -13.30 4.21
CA ILE A 242 9.48 -12.38 5.00
C ILE A 242 8.07 -12.95 5.19
N GLY A 243 7.52 -13.61 4.16
CA GLY A 243 6.12 -14.02 4.07
C GLY A 243 5.26 -12.99 3.32
N LEU A 244 4.53 -13.43 2.30
CA LEU A 244 3.65 -12.58 1.49
C LEU A 244 2.53 -11.92 2.31
N SER A 245 2.16 -12.47 3.47
CA SER A 245 1.20 -11.86 4.39
C SER A 245 1.65 -10.51 4.96
N ARG A 246 2.96 -10.25 4.99
CA ARG A 246 3.57 -8.99 5.43
C ARG A 246 3.59 -7.92 4.34
N LEU A 247 3.40 -8.29 3.07
CA LEU A 247 3.33 -7.34 1.96
C LEU A 247 1.97 -6.63 1.99
N LYS A 248 1.96 -5.32 2.21
CA LYS A 248 0.73 -4.54 2.44
C LYS A 248 0.48 -3.48 1.36
N ALA A 249 1.51 -3.03 0.68
CA ALA A 249 1.45 -1.96 -0.31
C ALA A 249 2.52 -2.15 -1.38
N ILE A 250 2.27 -1.56 -2.55
CA ILE A 250 3.21 -1.52 -3.67
C ILE A 250 3.42 -0.05 -4.08
N HIS A 251 4.65 0.43 -4.04
CA HIS A 251 5.05 1.59 -4.83
C HIS A 251 5.30 1.12 -6.26
N LEU A 252 4.43 1.55 -7.17
CA LEU A 252 4.50 1.15 -8.56
C LEU A 252 5.28 2.20 -9.35
N ASN A 253 6.58 2.01 -9.43
CA ASN A 253 7.53 2.91 -10.06
C ASN A 253 8.33 2.18 -11.14
N ASP A 254 8.58 2.85 -12.28
CA ASP A 254 9.52 2.35 -13.28
C ASP A 254 10.92 2.91 -12.99
N SER A 255 11.98 2.24 -13.41
CA SER A 255 13.36 2.68 -13.15
C SER A 255 14.03 3.25 -14.40
N ILE A 256 14.73 4.37 -14.24
CA ILE A 256 15.60 4.94 -15.29
C ILE A 256 16.79 4.00 -15.56
N PHE A 257 17.26 3.31 -14.53
CA PHE A 257 18.47 2.49 -14.58
C PHE A 257 18.15 1.00 -14.72
N GLY A 258 19.15 0.22 -15.09
CA GLY A 258 19.03 -1.22 -15.24
C GLY A 258 19.10 -1.98 -13.91
N LEU A 259 18.80 -3.27 -13.99
CA LEU A 259 18.84 -4.23 -12.89
C LEU A 259 20.16 -4.12 -12.09
N GLY A 260 20.08 -4.03 -10.76
CA GLY A 260 21.24 -3.99 -9.87
C GLY A 260 22.03 -2.68 -9.91
N SER A 261 21.41 -1.59 -10.36
CA SER A 261 22.09 -0.29 -10.49
C SER A 261 22.36 0.44 -9.18
N HIS A 262 21.59 0.18 -8.13
CA HIS A 262 21.64 0.87 -6.83
C HIS A 262 21.50 2.40 -6.94
N LYS A 263 20.57 2.90 -7.80
CA LYS A 263 20.46 4.33 -8.11
C LYS A 263 19.22 5.02 -7.56
N ASP A 264 18.10 4.32 -7.46
CA ASP A 264 16.84 4.90 -7.00
C ASP A 264 16.48 6.18 -7.80
N ARG A 265 15.98 5.98 -9.02
CA ARG A 265 15.50 7.04 -9.90
C ARG A 265 14.31 6.57 -10.70
N HIS A 266 13.14 7.13 -10.39
CA HIS A 266 11.90 6.79 -11.04
C HIS A 266 11.81 7.38 -12.45
N ALA A 267 11.43 6.53 -13.40
CA ALA A 267 11.02 6.93 -14.74
C ALA A 267 9.50 7.11 -14.81
N ARG A 268 9.00 7.72 -15.86
CA ARG A 268 7.57 7.64 -16.18
C ARG A 268 7.18 6.19 -16.43
N ILE A 269 5.97 5.81 -16.01
CA ILE A 269 5.47 4.45 -16.14
C ILE A 269 5.54 3.95 -17.59
N GLY A 270 6.25 2.87 -17.80
CA GLY A 270 6.43 2.23 -19.11
C GLY A 270 7.52 2.84 -19.98
N GLU A 271 8.20 3.89 -19.52
CA GLU A 271 9.31 4.54 -20.24
C GLU A 271 10.70 4.19 -19.68
N GLY A 272 10.73 3.44 -18.57
CA GLY A 272 11.95 3.01 -17.91
C GLY A 272 12.42 1.62 -18.33
N LYS A 273 13.29 1.03 -17.48
CA LYS A 273 13.93 -0.29 -17.73
C LYS A 273 13.08 -1.47 -17.26
N ILE A 274 12.12 -1.26 -16.35
CA ILE A 274 11.07 -2.24 -16.05
C ILE A 274 10.12 -2.31 -17.25
N GLY A 275 9.78 -1.17 -17.81
CA GLY A 275 9.04 -1.03 -19.06
C GLY A 275 7.56 -1.40 -18.95
N LYS A 276 6.82 -1.11 -20.01
CA LYS A 276 5.37 -1.30 -20.06
C LYS A 276 4.96 -2.75 -19.77
N GLU A 277 5.62 -3.73 -20.37
CA GLU A 277 5.31 -5.14 -20.21
C GLU A 277 5.56 -5.63 -18.78
N GLY A 278 6.63 -5.16 -18.13
CA GLY A 278 6.93 -5.44 -16.73
C GLY A 278 5.85 -4.88 -15.81
N ILE A 279 5.51 -3.61 -15.96
CA ILE A 279 4.45 -2.95 -15.21
C ILE A 279 3.10 -3.67 -15.38
N VAL A 280 2.73 -4.05 -16.62
CA VAL A 280 1.49 -4.79 -16.89
C VAL A 280 1.48 -6.16 -16.20
N ARG A 281 2.62 -6.89 -16.17
CA ARG A 281 2.71 -8.15 -15.42
C ARG A 281 2.50 -7.93 -13.92
N ILE A 282 3.15 -6.93 -13.34
CA ILE A 282 3.06 -6.59 -11.90
C ILE A 282 1.61 -6.31 -11.49
N ILE A 283 0.91 -5.41 -12.17
CA ILE A 283 -0.47 -5.02 -11.82
C ILE A 283 -1.51 -6.13 -12.05
N ASN A 284 -1.19 -7.10 -12.91
CA ASN A 284 -2.07 -8.25 -13.18
C ASN A 284 -1.69 -9.50 -12.38
N HIS A 285 -0.55 -9.51 -11.67
CA HIS A 285 -0.13 -10.67 -10.89
C HIS A 285 -1.17 -11.02 -9.81
N PRO A 286 -1.61 -12.29 -9.68
CA PRO A 286 -2.72 -12.70 -8.81
C PRO A 286 -2.57 -12.32 -7.33
N VAL A 287 -1.34 -12.26 -6.83
CA VAL A 287 -1.02 -11.82 -5.46
C VAL A 287 -1.03 -10.30 -5.39
N LEU A 288 -0.26 -9.62 -6.23
CA LEU A 288 -0.02 -8.19 -6.13
C LEU A 288 -1.26 -7.34 -6.41
N ARG A 289 -2.09 -7.73 -7.39
CA ARG A 289 -3.31 -7.00 -7.74
C ARG A 289 -4.36 -6.89 -6.63
N LYS A 290 -4.16 -7.59 -5.51
CA LYS A 290 -5.01 -7.51 -4.32
C LYS A 290 -4.60 -6.39 -3.39
N LEU A 291 -3.40 -5.85 -3.58
CA LEU A 291 -2.80 -4.81 -2.77
C LEU A 291 -3.02 -3.42 -3.40
N PRO A 292 -2.95 -2.35 -2.62
CA PRO A 292 -2.97 -1.00 -3.14
C PRO A 292 -1.64 -0.67 -3.83
N PHE A 293 -1.75 0.03 -4.97
CA PHE A 293 -0.63 0.55 -5.74
C PHE A 293 -0.57 2.07 -5.61
N TYR A 294 0.62 2.61 -5.35
CA TYR A 294 0.88 4.03 -5.24
C TYR A 294 1.98 4.43 -6.23
N LEU A 295 1.70 5.45 -7.03
CA LEU A 295 2.60 5.97 -8.05
C LEU A 295 3.36 7.18 -7.49
N GLU A 296 4.69 7.15 -7.62
CA GLU A 296 5.58 8.25 -7.23
C GLU A 296 6.39 8.77 -8.42
N THR A 297 5.93 8.42 -9.61
CA THR A 297 6.60 8.81 -10.86
C THR A 297 6.49 10.30 -11.10
N PRO A 298 7.46 10.89 -11.84
CA PRO A 298 7.33 12.25 -12.33
C PRO A 298 6.03 12.41 -13.13
N ASN A 299 5.22 13.40 -12.77
CA ASN A 299 4.00 13.73 -13.48
C ASN A 299 3.97 15.24 -13.79
N ASP A 300 3.19 15.61 -14.80
CA ASP A 300 3.03 16.99 -15.26
C ASP A 300 1.68 17.57 -14.76
N LEU A 301 1.23 17.20 -13.54
CA LEU A 301 -0.01 17.70 -12.92
C LEU A 301 0.19 19.07 -12.25
#